data_874244ee1c12cc60c29e3b6dbca705dc
#
_entry.id   874244ee1c12cc60c29e3b6dbca705dc
#
_cell.length_a   1.000
_cell.length_b   1.000
_cell.length_c   1.000
_cell.angle_alpha   90.00
_cell.angle_beta   90.00
_cell.angle_gamma   90.00
#
_symmetry.space_group_name_H-M   'P 1'
#
loop_
_entity.id
_entity.type
_entity.pdbx_description
1 polymer ?
#
loop_
_entity_poly.entity_id
_entity_poly.type
_entity_poly.pdbx_seq_one_letter_code
_entity_poly.pdbx_strand_id
1 'polypeptide(L)'
;MTNVNQYGWKALIGSAVGYAMDGFDLLILGFMLSAISADLNLTPAQSGSLVTWTLVGAVVGGIVFGALSDRYGRVRVLTWTIVLFAVFTGLCAIAQGYWDLLIYRTIAGIGLGGEFGIGMALAIEAWPAKHRAKAASYVALGWQFGVLAAALLTPVLLPHIGWRGMFVVGIFPAFVAWYLRVRLHEPEIFSQKQTALSTQKISKLESFKLLVKDKATTKVSLGIVVLTSVQNFGYYGIMIWMPNFLSKQLGFSLTKSGLWTAVTVCGMMAGIWIFGRLADRIGRKPSFLLFQLGAVISIITYSQLTDPTAMLVAGAFLGMFVNGMMGGYGALMAEAYPTEARATAQNVLFNLGRAVGGFGPVVVGAVVSAYSFSIAIAFLAVIYVIDMVATVFLVPELKGKELS
;
A
#
# COMPACT_ATOMS: atom_id res chain seq x y z
N MET A 1 -11.09 15.64 -22.12
CA MET A 1 -11.54 14.38 -21.48
C MET A 1 -10.58 13.28 -21.91
N THR A 2 -10.13 12.41 -21.02
CA THR A 2 -9.20 11.32 -21.32
C THR A 2 -9.91 10.31 -22.18
N ASN A 3 -9.39 10.00 -23.39
CA ASN A 3 -9.90 8.93 -24.26
C ASN A 3 -9.58 7.53 -23.67
N VAL A 4 -10.02 7.30 -22.43
CA VAL A 4 -9.92 6.00 -21.78
C VAL A 4 -11.19 5.22 -22.12
N ASN A 5 -11.03 4.03 -22.67
CA ASN A 5 -12.16 3.17 -23.03
C ASN A 5 -12.87 2.62 -21.75
N GLN A 6 -14.06 2.07 -21.92
CA GLN A 6 -14.85 1.52 -20.83
C GLN A 6 -14.10 0.42 -20.05
N TYR A 7 -13.25 -0.35 -20.75
CA TYR A 7 -12.42 -1.38 -20.12
C TYR A 7 -11.39 -0.79 -19.15
N GLY A 8 -10.69 0.30 -19.54
CA GLY A 8 -9.72 0.96 -18.68
C GLY A 8 -10.31 1.46 -17.36
N TRP A 9 -11.52 2.00 -17.39
CA TRP A 9 -12.23 2.40 -16.18
C TRP A 9 -12.64 1.22 -15.31
N LYS A 10 -13.13 0.11 -15.90
CA LYS A 10 -13.48 -1.11 -15.16
C LYS A 10 -12.25 -1.73 -14.50
N ALA A 11 -11.14 -1.82 -15.22
CA ALA A 11 -9.86 -2.32 -14.69
C ALA A 11 -9.38 -1.47 -13.50
N LEU A 12 -9.42 -0.14 -13.64
CA LEU A 12 -9.04 0.80 -12.59
C LEU A 12 -9.92 0.67 -11.35
N ILE A 13 -11.25 0.68 -11.52
CA ILE A 13 -12.20 0.57 -10.39
C ILE A 13 -12.03 -0.78 -9.70
N GLY A 14 -11.94 -1.88 -10.44
CA GLY A 14 -11.73 -3.21 -9.88
C GLY A 14 -10.41 -3.33 -9.10
N SER A 15 -9.34 -2.68 -9.57
CA SER A 15 -8.06 -2.64 -8.85
C SER A 15 -8.11 -1.73 -7.62
N ALA A 16 -8.76 -0.55 -7.72
CA ALA A 16 -8.89 0.37 -6.59
C ALA A 16 -9.75 -0.21 -5.46
N VAL A 17 -10.84 -0.91 -5.80
CA VAL A 17 -11.71 -1.58 -4.81
C VAL A 17 -10.97 -2.75 -4.14
N GLY A 18 -10.20 -3.54 -4.90
CA GLY A 18 -9.36 -4.59 -4.31
C GLY A 18 -8.34 -4.02 -3.33
N TYR A 19 -7.67 -2.93 -3.70
CA TYR A 19 -6.70 -2.30 -2.83
C TYR A 19 -7.35 -1.58 -1.63
N ALA A 20 -8.60 -1.11 -1.77
CA ALA A 20 -9.39 -0.61 -0.64
C ALA A 20 -9.71 -1.72 0.37
N MET A 21 -9.98 -2.93 -0.11
CA MET A 21 -10.19 -4.10 0.72
C MET A 21 -8.97 -4.39 1.60
N ASP A 22 -7.75 -4.31 1.04
CA ASP A 22 -6.51 -4.50 1.81
C ASP A 22 -6.38 -3.48 2.94
N GLY A 23 -6.59 -2.18 2.62
CA GLY A 23 -6.55 -1.10 3.60
C GLY A 23 -7.60 -1.26 4.69
N PHE A 24 -8.81 -1.67 4.33
CA PHE A 24 -9.90 -1.93 5.27
C PHE A 24 -9.55 -3.08 6.21
N ASP A 25 -9.14 -4.24 5.68
CA ASP A 25 -8.88 -5.45 6.46
C ASP A 25 -7.71 -5.30 7.44
N LEU A 26 -6.60 -4.70 6.99
CA LEU A 26 -5.46 -4.49 7.88
C LEU A 26 -5.81 -3.55 9.03
N LEU A 27 -6.66 -2.55 8.79
CA LEU A 27 -6.98 -1.57 9.81
C LEU A 27 -8.07 -2.06 10.77
N ILE A 28 -9.10 -2.79 10.29
CA ILE A 28 -10.09 -3.38 11.20
C ILE A 28 -9.44 -4.31 12.20
N LEU A 29 -8.45 -5.11 11.79
CA LEU A 29 -7.70 -5.97 12.70
C LEU A 29 -7.06 -5.15 13.83
N GLY A 30 -6.39 -4.04 13.50
CA GLY A 30 -5.76 -3.16 14.48
C GLY A 30 -6.76 -2.63 15.52
N PHE A 31 -7.94 -2.17 15.09
CA PHE A 31 -9.00 -1.68 15.97
C PHE A 31 -9.62 -2.78 16.83
N MET A 32 -9.65 -4.01 16.34
CA MET A 32 -10.25 -5.15 17.04
C MET A 32 -9.31 -5.86 18.01
N LEU A 33 -7.99 -5.59 17.96
CA LEU A 33 -6.99 -6.33 18.76
C LEU A 33 -7.33 -6.39 20.24
N SER A 34 -7.80 -5.29 20.83
CA SER A 34 -8.17 -5.26 22.24
C SER A 34 -9.36 -6.18 22.54
N ALA A 35 -10.38 -6.19 21.67
CA ALA A 35 -11.54 -7.05 21.83
C ALA A 35 -11.18 -8.53 21.63
N ILE A 36 -10.36 -8.84 20.62
CA ILE A 36 -9.85 -10.20 20.35
C ILE A 36 -9.01 -10.69 21.53
N SER A 37 -8.12 -9.83 22.06
CA SER A 37 -7.25 -10.19 23.18
C SER A 37 -8.05 -10.49 24.44
N ALA A 38 -9.10 -9.72 24.72
CA ALA A 38 -9.97 -9.95 25.87
C ALA A 38 -10.77 -11.25 25.75
N ASP A 39 -11.31 -11.55 24.55
CA ASP A 39 -12.15 -12.73 24.32
C ASP A 39 -11.33 -14.03 24.29
N LEU A 40 -10.16 -14.01 23.65
CA LEU A 40 -9.31 -15.20 23.49
C LEU A 40 -8.17 -15.29 24.54
N ASN A 41 -8.15 -14.40 25.53
CA ASN A 41 -7.12 -14.31 26.58
C ASN A 41 -5.68 -14.26 26.02
N LEU A 42 -5.46 -13.42 24.98
CA LEU A 42 -4.16 -13.31 24.34
C LEU A 42 -3.20 -12.40 25.11
N THR A 43 -1.93 -12.79 25.14
CA THR A 43 -0.87 -11.90 25.61
C THR A 43 -0.66 -10.75 24.60
N PRO A 44 -0.07 -9.61 25.03
CA PRO A 44 0.25 -8.51 24.11
C PRO A 44 1.15 -8.95 22.94
N ALA A 45 2.07 -9.88 23.18
CA ALA A 45 2.93 -10.44 22.15
C ALA A 45 2.15 -11.27 21.10
N GLN A 46 1.21 -12.09 21.56
CA GLN A 46 0.32 -12.86 20.67
C GLN A 46 -0.57 -11.93 19.84
N SER A 47 -1.15 -10.91 20.45
CA SER A 47 -1.99 -9.94 19.74
C SER A 47 -1.21 -9.20 18.65
N GLY A 48 -0.02 -8.69 18.98
CA GLY A 48 0.85 -8.05 18.00
C GLY A 48 1.28 -8.98 16.87
N SER A 49 1.52 -10.25 17.17
CA SER A 49 1.95 -11.25 16.19
C SER A 49 0.88 -11.51 15.11
N LEU A 50 -0.41 -11.36 15.40
CA LEU A 50 -1.48 -11.50 14.40
C LEU A 50 -1.29 -10.53 13.24
N VAL A 51 -0.94 -9.27 13.54
CA VAL A 51 -0.66 -8.26 12.51
C VAL A 51 0.64 -8.60 11.77
N THR A 52 1.69 -8.93 12.51
CA THR A 52 3.00 -9.27 11.93
C THR A 52 2.90 -10.43 10.95
N TRP A 53 2.26 -11.53 11.33
CA TRP A 53 2.11 -12.70 10.46
C TRP A 53 1.17 -12.45 9.28
N THR A 54 0.16 -11.58 9.42
CA THR A 54 -0.63 -11.10 8.27
C THR A 54 0.26 -10.39 7.26
N LEU A 55 1.14 -9.50 7.72
CA LEU A 55 2.08 -8.77 6.85
C LEU A 55 3.14 -9.69 6.23
N VAL A 56 3.67 -10.66 6.99
CA VAL A 56 4.59 -11.69 6.46
C VAL A 56 3.88 -12.48 5.36
N GLY A 57 2.64 -12.89 5.59
CA GLY A 57 1.80 -13.52 4.58
C GLY A 57 1.66 -12.64 3.32
N ALA A 58 1.43 -11.34 3.49
CA ALA A 58 1.30 -10.41 2.37
C ALA A 58 2.59 -10.28 1.55
N VAL A 59 3.75 -10.27 2.19
CA VAL A 59 5.05 -10.27 1.48
C VAL A 59 5.22 -11.56 0.65
N VAL A 60 4.96 -12.71 1.26
CA VAL A 60 5.03 -14.02 0.56
C VAL A 60 4.03 -14.06 -0.59
N GLY A 61 2.78 -13.67 -0.34
CA GLY A 61 1.72 -13.62 -1.35
C GLY A 61 2.06 -12.69 -2.51
N GLY A 62 2.59 -11.50 -2.22
CA GLY A 62 3.02 -10.55 -3.23
C GLY A 62 4.08 -11.11 -4.16
N ILE A 63 5.09 -11.80 -3.60
CA ILE A 63 6.15 -12.44 -4.39
C ILE A 63 5.58 -13.57 -5.26
N VAL A 64 4.80 -14.47 -4.66
CA VAL A 64 4.27 -15.66 -5.34
C VAL A 64 3.23 -15.27 -6.40
N PHE A 65 2.22 -14.48 -6.02
CA PHE A 65 1.15 -14.12 -6.93
C PHE A 65 1.59 -13.09 -7.98
N GLY A 66 2.56 -12.24 -7.69
CA GLY A 66 3.19 -11.38 -8.69
C GLY A 66 3.75 -12.21 -9.85
N ALA A 67 4.59 -13.20 -9.55
CA ALA A 67 5.17 -14.10 -10.55
C ALA A 67 4.10 -14.96 -11.26
N LEU A 68 3.08 -15.44 -10.54
CA LEU A 68 1.99 -16.19 -11.14
C LEU A 68 1.15 -15.33 -12.10
N SER A 69 0.95 -14.06 -11.81
CA SER A 69 0.14 -13.17 -12.63
C SER A 69 0.81 -12.82 -13.95
N ASP A 70 2.13 -12.75 -14.00
CA ASP A 70 2.88 -12.54 -15.23
C ASP A 70 2.76 -13.75 -16.18
N ARG A 71 2.45 -14.95 -15.64
CA ARG A 71 2.30 -16.17 -16.41
C ARG A 71 0.85 -16.52 -16.75
N TYR A 72 -0.06 -16.43 -15.77
CA TYR A 72 -1.44 -16.92 -15.89
C TYR A 72 -2.46 -15.81 -16.17
N GLY A 73 -2.05 -14.56 -16.12
CA GLY A 73 -2.88 -13.37 -16.35
C GLY A 73 -3.21 -12.62 -15.08
N ARG A 74 -3.42 -11.31 -15.26
CA ARG A 74 -3.66 -10.38 -14.14
C ARG A 74 -5.01 -10.63 -13.49
N VAL A 75 -6.06 -10.69 -14.29
CA VAL A 75 -7.44 -10.85 -13.82
C VAL A 75 -7.66 -12.19 -13.14
N ARG A 76 -7.13 -13.27 -13.74
CA ARG A 76 -7.25 -14.62 -13.19
C ARG A 76 -6.59 -14.75 -11.84
N VAL A 77 -5.35 -14.29 -11.70
CA VAL A 77 -4.60 -14.40 -10.44
C VAL A 77 -5.19 -13.50 -9.37
N LEU A 78 -5.63 -12.27 -9.70
CA LEU A 78 -6.36 -11.41 -8.78
C LEU A 78 -7.68 -12.04 -8.28
N THR A 79 -8.33 -12.86 -9.10
CA THR A 79 -9.51 -13.61 -8.65
C THR A 79 -9.13 -14.68 -7.61
N TRP A 80 -8.02 -15.38 -7.82
CA TRP A 80 -7.52 -16.36 -6.84
C TRP A 80 -7.14 -15.72 -5.51
N THR A 81 -6.46 -14.57 -5.55
CA THR A 81 -6.04 -13.84 -4.34
C THR A 81 -7.23 -13.39 -3.51
N ILE A 82 -8.28 -12.86 -4.16
CA ILE A 82 -9.50 -12.44 -3.46
C ILE A 82 -10.25 -13.62 -2.84
N VAL A 83 -10.39 -14.73 -3.56
CA VAL A 83 -11.07 -15.92 -3.02
C VAL A 83 -10.31 -16.45 -1.81
N LEU A 84 -8.97 -16.56 -1.91
CA LEU A 84 -8.13 -16.98 -0.79
C LEU A 84 -8.32 -16.05 0.41
N PHE A 85 -8.23 -14.74 0.20
CA PHE A 85 -8.44 -13.73 1.24
C PHE A 85 -9.84 -13.85 1.87
N ALA A 86 -10.90 -13.88 1.06
CA ALA A 86 -12.29 -13.90 1.55
C ALA A 86 -12.59 -15.14 2.40
N VAL A 87 -12.14 -16.32 1.95
CA VAL A 87 -12.33 -17.56 2.69
C VAL A 87 -11.65 -17.50 4.05
N PHE A 88 -10.36 -17.11 4.11
CA PHE A 88 -9.61 -17.12 5.36
C PHE A 88 -9.96 -15.96 6.29
N THR A 89 -10.37 -14.80 5.76
CA THR A 89 -10.98 -13.74 6.57
C THR A 89 -12.32 -14.19 7.16
N GLY A 90 -13.14 -14.92 6.40
CA GLY A 90 -14.37 -15.52 6.92
C GLY A 90 -14.12 -16.56 8.01
N LEU A 91 -13.08 -17.41 7.86
CA LEU A 91 -12.68 -18.37 8.88
C LEU A 91 -12.22 -17.69 10.18
N CYS A 92 -11.68 -16.48 10.14
CA CYS A 92 -11.37 -15.73 11.35
C CYS A 92 -12.60 -15.49 12.25
N ALA A 93 -13.80 -15.38 11.66
CA ALA A 93 -15.05 -15.20 12.42
C ALA A 93 -15.42 -16.41 13.29
N ILE A 94 -14.93 -17.59 12.97
CA ILE A 94 -15.19 -18.83 13.71
C ILE A 94 -13.99 -19.33 14.51
N ALA A 95 -12.89 -18.56 14.55
CA ALA A 95 -11.70 -18.92 15.30
C ALA A 95 -11.98 -19.04 16.80
N GLN A 96 -11.47 -20.10 17.43
CA GLN A 96 -11.69 -20.43 18.84
C GLN A 96 -10.46 -20.15 19.71
N GLY A 97 -9.31 -19.89 19.11
CA GLY A 97 -8.07 -19.64 19.82
C GLY A 97 -7.03 -18.88 19.00
N TYR A 98 -5.89 -18.65 19.64
CA TYR A 98 -4.77 -17.92 19.05
C TYR A 98 -4.25 -18.57 17.76
N TRP A 99 -4.03 -19.88 17.76
CA TRP A 99 -3.42 -20.59 16.64
C TRP A 99 -4.33 -20.61 15.40
N ASP A 100 -5.64 -20.79 15.59
CA ASP A 100 -6.60 -20.74 14.51
C ASP A 100 -6.54 -19.38 13.84
N LEU A 101 -6.66 -18.33 14.67
CA LEU A 101 -6.68 -16.95 14.17
C LEU A 101 -5.36 -16.57 13.51
N LEU A 102 -4.21 -17.00 14.07
CA LEU A 102 -2.88 -16.76 13.50
C LEU A 102 -2.75 -17.38 12.11
N ILE A 103 -3.12 -18.67 11.96
CA ILE A 103 -3.04 -19.39 10.70
C ILE A 103 -3.98 -18.72 9.67
N TYR A 104 -5.23 -18.44 10.04
CA TYR A 104 -6.20 -17.83 9.13
C TYR A 104 -5.75 -16.44 8.69
N ARG A 105 -5.25 -15.61 9.60
CA ARG A 105 -4.72 -14.28 9.29
C ARG A 105 -3.48 -14.34 8.41
N THR A 106 -2.58 -15.30 8.62
CA THR A 106 -1.39 -15.48 7.79
C THR A 106 -1.77 -15.83 6.35
N ILE A 107 -2.71 -16.78 6.18
CA ILE A 107 -3.15 -17.20 4.84
C ILE A 107 -4.00 -16.10 4.18
N ALA A 108 -4.86 -15.41 4.92
CA ALA A 108 -5.56 -14.23 4.41
C ALA A 108 -4.56 -13.17 3.93
N GLY A 109 -3.49 -12.93 4.70
CA GLY A 109 -2.38 -12.08 4.31
C GLY A 109 -1.75 -12.49 2.98
N ILE A 110 -1.52 -13.79 2.76
CA ILE A 110 -1.00 -14.29 1.46
C ILE A 110 -1.95 -13.87 0.32
N GLY A 111 -3.27 -13.95 0.52
CA GLY A 111 -4.25 -13.44 -0.45
C GLY A 111 -4.12 -11.95 -0.71
N LEU A 112 -3.98 -11.13 0.34
CA LEU A 112 -3.83 -9.67 0.23
C LEU A 112 -2.57 -9.25 -0.55
N GLY A 113 -1.47 -9.99 -0.40
CA GLY A 113 -0.17 -9.57 -0.91
C GLY A 113 -0.09 -9.32 -2.41
N GLY A 114 -0.90 -10.02 -3.20
CA GLY A 114 -0.95 -9.86 -4.66
C GLY A 114 -1.73 -8.64 -5.15
N GLU A 115 -2.61 -8.08 -4.33
CA GLU A 115 -3.60 -7.09 -4.77
C GLU A 115 -2.98 -5.80 -5.30
N PHE A 116 -2.04 -5.21 -4.56
CA PHE A 116 -1.40 -3.97 -4.98
C PHE A 116 -0.72 -4.07 -6.33
N GLY A 117 0.25 -4.97 -6.46
CA GLY A 117 1.10 -4.99 -7.65
C GLY A 117 0.38 -5.50 -8.89
N ILE A 118 -0.45 -6.54 -8.77
CA ILE A 118 -1.19 -7.09 -9.90
C ILE A 118 -2.31 -6.12 -10.31
N GLY A 119 -3.04 -5.56 -9.35
CA GLY A 119 -4.08 -4.56 -9.61
C GLY A 119 -3.52 -3.29 -10.24
N MET A 120 -2.35 -2.85 -9.77
CA MET A 120 -1.63 -1.72 -10.35
C MET A 120 -1.19 -1.99 -11.79
N ALA A 121 -0.62 -3.17 -12.07
CA ALA A 121 -0.24 -3.58 -13.42
C ALA A 121 -1.45 -3.61 -14.35
N LEU A 122 -2.55 -4.23 -13.91
CA LEU A 122 -3.81 -4.29 -14.66
C LEU A 122 -4.35 -2.90 -15.04
N ALA A 123 -4.41 -1.99 -14.07
CA ALA A 123 -4.92 -0.64 -14.30
C ALA A 123 -4.02 0.16 -15.25
N ILE A 124 -2.69 0.07 -15.10
CA ILE A 124 -1.73 0.83 -15.91
C ILE A 124 -1.65 0.29 -17.33
N GLU A 125 -1.71 -1.02 -17.53
CA GLU A 125 -1.74 -1.66 -18.84
C GLU A 125 -3.00 -1.29 -19.65
N ALA A 126 -4.11 -1.00 -18.96
CA ALA A 126 -5.37 -0.58 -19.56
C ALA A 126 -5.46 0.94 -19.86
N TRP A 127 -4.46 1.74 -19.46
CA TRP A 127 -4.49 3.19 -19.61
C TRP A 127 -3.41 3.72 -20.55
N PRO A 128 -3.68 4.84 -21.30
CA PRO A 128 -2.72 5.44 -22.20
C PRO A 128 -1.46 5.93 -21.45
N ALA A 129 -0.29 5.87 -22.10
CA ALA A 129 1.00 6.26 -21.53
C ALA A 129 0.99 7.64 -20.86
N LYS A 130 0.32 8.62 -21.48
CA LYS A 130 0.20 10.00 -21.00
C LYS A 130 -0.52 10.12 -19.64
N HIS A 131 -1.29 9.11 -19.21
CA HIS A 131 -2.17 9.19 -18.04
C HIS A 131 -1.94 8.05 -17.02
N ARG A 132 -0.81 7.32 -17.10
CA ARG A 132 -0.51 6.18 -16.23
C ARG A 132 -0.30 6.57 -14.78
N ALA A 133 0.40 7.68 -14.51
CA ALA A 133 0.55 8.14 -13.13
C ALA A 133 -0.78 8.54 -12.51
N LYS A 134 -1.69 9.11 -13.31
CA LYS A 134 -3.07 9.37 -12.87
C LYS A 134 -3.81 8.08 -12.56
N ALA A 135 -3.70 7.04 -13.39
CA ALA A 135 -4.29 5.74 -13.12
C ALA A 135 -3.70 5.10 -11.85
N ALA A 136 -2.38 5.11 -11.72
CA ALA A 136 -1.68 4.63 -10.53
C ALA A 136 -2.15 5.34 -9.25
N SER A 137 -2.31 6.67 -9.30
CA SER A 137 -2.80 7.43 -8.15
C SER A 137 -4.25 7.08 -7.78
N TYR A 138 -5.11 6.82 -8.75
CA TYR A 138 -6.49 6.41 -8.47
C TYR A 138 -6.58 5.03 -7.83
N VAL A 139 -5.73 4.07 -8.24
CA VAL A 139 -5.63 2.77 -7.57
C VAL A 139 -5.10 2.95 -6.14
N ALA A 140 -4.04 3.76 -5.96
CA ALA A 140 -3.45 4.01 -4.65
C ALA A 140 -4.41 4.70 -3.67
N LEU A 141 -5.33 5.55 -4.16
CA LEU A 141 -6.41 6.13 -3.35
C LEU A 141 -7.33 5.07 -2.77
N GLY A 142 -7.48 3.92 -3.43
CA GLY A 142 -8.27 2.82 -2.93
C GLY A 142 -7.90 2.44 -1.51
N TRP A 143 -6.59 2.25 -1.22
CA TRP A 143 -6.10 1.97 0.14
C TRP A 143 -6.62 2.97 1.17
N GLN A 144 -6.53 4.27 0.88
CA GLN A 144 -6.94 5.31 1.82
C GLN A 144 -8.46 5.33 2.06
N PHE A 145 -9.26 5.02 1.03
CA PHE A 145 -10.70 4.83 1.20
C PHE A 145 -11.01 3.63 2.10
N GLY A 146 -10.28 2.53 1.94
CA GLY A 146 -10.39 1.37 2.83
C GLY A 146 -10.04 1.70 4.28
N VAL A 147 -8.92 2.38 4.50
CA VAL A 147 -8.47 2.87 5.80
C VAL A 147 -9.52 3.79 6.45
N LEU A 148 -10.06 4.73 5.69
CA LEU A 148 -11.09 5.66 6.19
C LEU A 148 -12.38 4.91 6.52
N ALA A 149 -12.81 3.99 5.67
CA ALA A 149 -14.00 3.16 5.93
C ALA A 149 -13.84 2.33 7.21
N ALA A 150 -12.68 1.70 7.42
CA ALA A 150 -12.40 0.95 8.65
C ALA A 150 -12.44 1.85 9.90
N ALA A 151 -11.82 3.03 9.82
CA ALA A 151 -11.79 3.99 10.93
C ALA A 151 -13.16 4.51 11.32
N LEU A 152 -14.08 4.66 10.34
CA LEU A 152 -15.43 5.16 10.59
C LEU A 152 -16.41 4.05 10.98
N LEU A 153 -16.30 2.88 10.35
CA LEU A 153 -17.26 1.78 10.56
C LEU A 153 -16.95 0.97 11.83
N THR A 154 -15.67 0.76 12.16
CA THR A 154 -15.32 -0.10 13.30
C THR A 154 -15.85 0.42 14.64
N PRO A 155 -15.71 1.71 15.00
CA PRO A 155 -16.26 2.21 16.27
C PRO A 155 -17.78 2.10 16.37
N VAL A 156 -18.48 2.11 15.24
CA VAL A 156 -19.95 2.01 15.21
C VAL A 156 -20.40 0.55 15.27
N LEU A 157 -19.77 -0.33 14.51
CA LEU A 157 -20.21 -1.72 14.36
C LEU A 157 -19.68 -2.65 15.44
N LEU A 158 -18.41 -2.48 15.85
CA LEU A 158 -17.74 -3.37 16.80
C LEU A 158 -18.52 -3.58 18.12
N PRO A 159 -19.12 -2.53 18.74
CA PRO A 159 -19.91 -2.70 19.96
C PRO A 159 -21.17 -3.56 19.78
N HIS A 160 -21.71 -3.63 18.58
CA HIS A 160 -22.98 -4.32 18.28
C HIS A 160 -22.79 -5.75 17.77
N ILE A 161 -21.79 -5.97 16.91
CA ILE A 161 -21.60 -7.27 16.23
C ILE A 161 -20.33 -8.01 16.70
N GLY A 162 -19.53 -7.39 17.59
CA GLY A 162 -18.28 -7.94 18.06
C GLY A 162 -17.22 -8.11 16.98
N TRP A 163 -16.02 -8.56 17.36
CA TRP A 163 -14.91 -8.73 16.43
C TRP A 163 -15.14 -9.85 15.39
N ARG A 164 -15.89 -10.89 15.74
CA ARG A 164 -16.27 -11.96 14.81
C ARG A 164 -17.17 -11.43 13.69
N GLY A 165 -18.17 -10.64 14.04
CA GLY A 165 -19.05 -9.97 13.08
C GLY A 165 -18.28 -8.98 12.18
N MET A 166 -17.26 -8.31 12.71
CA MET A 166 -16.42 -7.43 11.90
C MET A 166 -15.62 -8.17 10.83
N PHE A 167 -15.15 -9.40 11.08
CA PHE A 167 -14.52 -10.22 10.03
C PHE A 167 -15.53 -10.62 8.94
N VAL A 168 -16.79 -10.89 9.31
CA VAL A 168 -17.87 -11.14 8.32
C VAL A 168 -18.11 -9.88 7.46
N VAL A 169 -18.14 -8.69 8.07
CA VAL A 169 -18.21 -7.42 7.33
C VAL A 169 -17.00 -7.24 6.42
N GLY A 170 -15.81 -7.69 6.84
CA GLY A 170 -14.57 -7.66 6.04
C GLY A 170 -14.63 -8.47 4.75
N ILE A 171 -15.51 -9.45 4.63
CA ILE A 171 -15.71 -10.23 3.40
C ILE A 171 -16.46 -9.39 2.33
N PHE A 172 -17.30 -8.45 2.73
CA PHE A 172 -18.15 -7.71 1.79
C PHE A 172 -17.35 -6.95 0.70
N PRO A 173 -16.29 -6.18 1.01
CA PRO A 173 -15.46 -5.56 -0.01
C PRO A 173 -14.82 -6.58 -0.97
N ALA A 174 -14.42 -7.75 -0.45
CA ALA A 174 -13.87 -8.83 -1.27
C ALA A 174 -14.91 -9.37 -2.27
N PHE A 175 -16.16 -9.54 -1.85
CA PHE A 175 -17.24 -9.96 -2.73
C PHE A 175 -17.50 -8.93 -3.85
N VAL A 176 -17.51 -7.64 -3.51
CA VAL A 176 -17.64 -6.55 -4.51
C VAL A 176 -16.47 -6.58 -5.51
N ALA A 177 -15.24 -6.70 -5.02
CA ALA A 177 -14.07 -6.76 -5.88
C ALA A 177 -14.09 -8.01 -6.79
N TRP A 178 -14.47 -9.16 -6.26
CA TRP A 178 -14.67 -10.39 -7.03
C TRP A 178 -15.71 -10.22 -8.14
N TYR A 179 -16.89 -9.67 -7.81
CA TYR A 179 -17.96 -9.43 -8.78
C TYR A 179 -17.54 -8.51 -9.93
N LEU A 180 -16.78 -7.45 -9.61
CA LEU A 180 -16.26 -6.54 -10.63
C LEU A 180 -15.24 -7.23 -11.54
N ARG A 181 -14.41 -8.13 -11.01
CA ARG A 181 -13.31 -8.78 -11.74
C ARG A 181 -13.73 -9.95 -12.59
N VAL A 182 -14.73 -10.72 -12.19
CA VAL A 182 -15.26 -11.82 -13.02
C VAL A 182 -15.75 -11.34 -14.39
N ARG A 183 -16.09 -10.05 -14.51
CA ARG A 183 -16.52 -9.42 -15.77
C ARG A 183 -15.38 -8.74 -16.55
N LEU A 184 -14.14 -8.83 -16.07
CA LEU A 184 -12.97 -8.28 -16.76
C LEU A 184 -12.30 -9.37 -17.63
N HIS A 185 -11.75 -8.93 -18.75
CA HIS A 185 -10.89 -9.74 -19.60
C HIS A 185 -9.43 -9.37 -19.34
N GLU A 186 -8.49 -10.24 -19.71
CA GLU A 186 -7.08 -9.91 -19.65
C GLU A 186 -6.75 -8.72 -20.58
N PRO A 187 -5.78 -7.84 -20.19
CA PRO A 187 -5.34 -6.74 -21.06
C PRO A 187 -4.86 -7.22 -22.42
N GLU A 188 -5.18 -6.47 -23.49
CA GLU A 188 -4.78 -6.81 -24.85
C GLU A 188 -3.26 -6.96 -25.00
N ILE A 189 -2.48 -6.09 -24.35
CA ILE A 189 -1.01 -6.16 -24.31
C ILE A 189 -0.53 -7.50 -23.76
N PHE A 190 -1.17 -8.01 -22.72
CA PHE A 190 -0.84 -9.32 -22.14
C PHE A 190 -1.24 -10.45 -23.09
N SER A 191 -2.45 -10.39 -23.65
CA SER A 191 -2.97 -11.44 -24.55
C SER A 191 -2.16 -11.57 -25.84
N GLN A 192 -1.78 -10.46 -26.47
CA GLN A 192 -0.94 -10.43 -27.67
C GLN A 192 0.44 -11.06 -27.41
N LYS A 193 1.07 -10.72 -26.27
CA LYS A 193 2.37 -11.30 -25.91
C LYS A 193 2.29 -12.76 -25.52
N GLN A 194 1.24 -13.19 -24.85
CA GLN A 194 1.05 -14.60 -24.50
C GLN A 194 0.96 -15.47 -25.75
N THR A 195 0.31 -15.00 -26.81
CA THR A 195 0.26 -15.67 -28.10
C THR A 195 1.64 -15.76 -28.77
N ALA A 196 2.46 -14.71 -28.66
CA ALA A 196 3.84 -14.70 -29.17
C ALA A 196 4.81 -15.57 -28.31
N LEU A 197 4.55 -15.65 -27.00
CA LEU A 197 5.39 -16.39 -26.04
C LEU A 197 4.99 -17.86 -25.87
N SER A 198 3.85 -18.30 -26.40
CA SER A 198 3.47 -19.72 -26.39
C SER A 198 4.49 -20.63 -27.07
N THR A 199 5.36 -20.05 -27.90
CA THR A 199 6.53 -20.69 -28.53
C THR A 199 7.80 -20.70 -27.67
N GLN A 200 7.89 -19.90 -26.62
CA GLN A 200 9.04 -19.88 -25.70
C GLN A 200 8.57 -20.15 -24.26
N LYS A 201 8.98 -21.31 -23.69
CA LYS A 201 8.76 -21.65 -22.29
C LYS A 201 9.60 -20.73 -21.38
N ILE A 202 9.07 -19.55 -21.01
CA ILE A 202 9.72 -18.70 -19.99
C ILE A 202 9.64 -19.40 -18.63
N SER A 203 10.79 -19.65 -18.03
CA SER A 203 10.91 -20.28 -16.71
C SER A 203 10.29 -19.39 -15.63
N LYS A 204 9.72 -19.98 -14.58
CA LYS A 204 9.17 -19.24 -13.41
C LYS A 204 10.19 -18.28 -12.78
N LEU A 205 11.49 -18.51 -12.97
CA LEU A 205 12.59 -17.72 -12.43
C LEU A 205 12.99 -16.55 -13.34
N GLU A 206 12.52 -16.52 -14.59
CA GLU A 206 12.94 -15.50 -15.56
C GLU A 206 12.38 -14.13 -15.24
N SER A 207 11.12 -14.02 -14.80
CA SER A 207 10.55 -12.73 -14.38
C SER A 207 11.37 -12.08 -13.26
N PHE A 208 11.89 -12.88 -12.31
CA PHE A 208 12.79 -12.38 -11.25
C PHE A 208 14.17 -11.97 -11.79
N LYS A 209 14.74 -12.75 -12.72
CA LYS A 209 16.01 -12.42 -13.34
C LYS A 209 15.95 -11.10 -14.11
N LEU A 210 14.79 -10.78 -14.71
CA LEU A 210 14.57 -9.52 -15.41
C LEU A 210 14.66 -8.29 -14.50
N LEU A 211 14.49 -8.43 -13.18
CA LEU A 211 14.66 -7.33 -12.22
C LEU A 211 16.14 -6.96 -12.01
N VAL A 212 17.03 -7.87 -12.31
CA VAL A 212 18.49 -7.72 -12.10
C VAL A 212 19.29 -8.16 -13.34
N LYS A 213 18.70 -8.09 -14.55
CA LYS A 213 19.27 -8.61 -15.78
C LYS A 213 20.60 -7.97 -16.15
N ASP A 214 20.79 -6.70 -15.82
CA ASP A 214 21.96 -5.91 -16.10
C ASP A 214 22.18 -4.85 -15.01
N LYS A 215 23.36 -4.20 -15.03
CA LYS A 215 23.74 -3.20 -14.02
C LYS A 215 22.78 -2.01 -13.98
N ALA A 216 22.23 -1.59 -15.12
CA ALA A 216 21.31 -0.46 -15.20
C ALA A 216 19.97 -0.81 -14.55
N THR A 217 19.39 -1.98 -14.88
CA THR A 217 18.14 -2.48 -14.30
C THR A 217 18.29 -2.74 -12.81
N THR A 218 19.39 -3.36 -12.36
CA THR A 218 19.67 -3.58 -10.94
C THR A 218 19.74 -2.26 -10.17
N LYS A 219 20.32 -1.22 -10.75
CA LYS A 219 20.39 0.12 -10.17
C LYS A 219 18.98 0.71 -9.98
N VAL A 220 18.10 0.57 -10.96
CA VAL A 220 16.71 1.03 -10.88
C VAL A 220 15.93 0.23 -9.83
N SER A 221 16.09 -1.11 -9.80
CA SER A 221 15.45 -1.98 -8.80
C SER A 221 15.86 -1.58 -7.38
N LEU A 222 17.15 -1.34 -7.14
CA LEU A 222 17.65 -0.86 -5.86
C LEU A 222 17.05 0.51 -5.50
N GLY A 223 16.99 1.44 -6.43
CA GLY A 223 16.37 2.74 -6.24
C GLY A 223 14.91 2.60 -5.82
N ILE A 224 14.11 1.78 -6.52
CA ILE A 224 12.71 1.54 -6.19
C ILE A 224 12.55 0.90 -4.81
N VAL A 225 13.40 -0.06 -4.44
CA VAL A 225 13.38 -0.66 -3.09
C VAL A 225 13.67 0.39 -2.02
N VAL A 226 14.64 1.28 -2.22
CA VAL A 226 14.91 2.38 -1.27
C VAL A 226 13.70 3.29 -1.16
N LEU A 227 13.13 3.75 -2.28
CA LEU A 227 11.98 4.64 -2.30
C LEU A 227 10.76 4.00 -1.59
N THR A 228 10.45 2.76 -1.88
CA THR A 228 9.32 2.05 -1.24
C THR A 228 9.58 1.73 0.23
N SER A 229 10.84 1.51 0.62
CA SER A 229 11.23 1.33 2.02
C SER A 229 11.01 2.59 2.83
N VAL A 230 11.50 3.73 2.35
CA VAL A 230 11.32 5.04 3.00
C VAL A 230 9.85 5.40 3.08
N GLN A 231 9.10 5.20 2.00
CA GLN A 231 7.66 5.44 1.94
C GLN A 231 6.92 4.67 3.04
N ASN A 232 7.13 3.35 3.12
CA ASN A 232 6.45 2.52 4.10
C ASN A 232 6.93 2.81 5.53
N PHE A 233 8.24 3.05 5.71
CA PHE A 233 8.81 3.40 7.00
C PHE A 233 8.22 4.70 7.56
N GLY A 234 8.17 5.75 6.75
CA GLY A 234 7.57 7.03 7.11
C GLY A 234 6.07 6.91 7.39
N TYR A 235 5.34 6.23 6.51
CA TYR A 235 3.90 6.00 6.66
C TYR A 235 3.57 5.28 7.97
N TYR A 236 4.15 4.10 8.21
CA TYR A 236 3.86 3.33 9.43
C TYR A 236 4.42 3.99 10.68
N GLY A 237 5.60 4.61 10.58
CA GLY A 237 6.20 5.36 11.70
C GLY A 237 5.32 6.51 12.18
N ILE A 238 4.70 7.26 11.27
CA ILE A 238 3.79 8.36 11.61
C ILE A 238 2.43 7.82 12.03
N MET A 239 1.79 6.99 11.23
CA MET A 239 0.39 6.60 11.42
C MET A 239 0.15 5.78 12.68
N ILE A 240 1.11 4.94 13.08
CA ILE A 240 0.97 4.11 14.30
C ILE A 240 1.17 4.95 15.57
N TRP A 241 2.09 5.91 15.53
CA TRP A 241 2.41 6.71 16.73
C TRP A 241 1.57 7.98 16.87
N MET A 242 1.00 8.51 15.79
CA MET A 242 0.24 9.74 15.79
C MET A 242 -0.93 9.75 16.79
N PRO A 243 -1.84 8.75 16.85
CA PRO A 243 -2.94 8.76 17.81
C PRO A 243 -2.45 8.74 19.26
N ASN A 244 -1.40 7.96 19.54
CA ASN A 244 -0.82 7.83 20.87
C ASN A 244 -0.14 9.14 21.33
N PHE A 245 0.55 9.81 20.42
CA PHE A 245 1.13 11.12 20.66
C PHE A 245 0.06 12.17 20.98
N LEU A 246 -0.97 12.27 20.15
CA LEU A 246 -2.07 13.21 20.34
C LEU A 246 -2.80 12.96 21.67
N SER A 247 -2.98 11.72 22.07
CA SER A 247 -3.60 11.37 23.34
C SER A 247 -2.70 11.66 24.53
N LYS A 248 -1.45 11.21 24.51
CA LYS A 248 -0.55 11.29 25.68
C LYS A 248 0.07 12.67 25.89
N GLN A 249 0.44 13.37 24.81
CA GLN A 249 1.10 14.68 24.93
C GLN A 249 0.14 15.85 24.89
N LEU A 250 -0.96 15.76 24.13
CA LEU A 250 -1.95 16.83 24.03
C LEU A 250 -3.23 16.56 24.82
N GLY A 251 -3.30 15.42 25.52
CA GLY A 251 -4.47 15.07 26.33
C GLY A 251 -5.75 14.84 25.51
N PHE A 252 -5.64 14.52 24.23
CA PHE A 252 -6.81 14.34 23.37
C PHE A 252 -7.55 13.04 23.71
N SER A 253 -8.89 13.11 23.68
CA SER A 253 -9.73 11.91 23.68
C SER A 253 -9.46 11.06 22.43
N LEU A 254 -9.81 9.78 22.48
CA LEU A 254 -9.69 8.87 21.31
C LEU A 254 -10.43 9.41 20.08
N THR A 255 -11.63 9.98 20.29
CA THR A 255 -12.42 10.59 19.22
C THR A 255 -11.69 11.77 18.59
N LYS A 256 -11.12 12.67 19.42
CA LYS A 256 -10.38 13.84 18.93
C LYS A 256 -9.11 13.43 18.22
N SER A 257 -8.37 12.45 18.75
CA SER A 257 -7.20 11.87 18.10
C SER A 257 -7.54 11.26 16.75
N GLY A 258 -8.68 10.56 16.66
CA GLY A 258 -9.21 9.99 15.42
C GLY A 258 -9.51 11.06 14.36
N LEU A 259 -10.11 12.18 14.75
CA LEU A 259 -10.39 13.29 13.82
C LEU A 259 -9.10 13.92 13.28
N TRP A 260 -8.10 14.14 14.12
CA TRP A 260 -6.78 14.64 13.68
C TRP A 260 -6.11 13.68 12.71
N THR A 261 -6.16 12.39 13.02
CA THR A 261 -5.66 11.34 12.12
C THR A 261 -6.43 11.32 10.79
N ALA A 262 -7.75 11.48 10.82
CA ALA A 262 -8.58 11.54 9.59
C ALA A 262 -8.19 12.73 8.70
N VAL A 263 -7.91 13.91 9.27
CA VAL A 263 -7.43 15.07 8.50
C VAL A 263 -6.08 14.77 7.83
N THR A 264 -5.17 14.09 8.54
CA THR A 264 -3.90 13.63 7.95
C THR A 264 -4.14 12.67 6.78
N VAL A 265 -5.08 11.72 6.92
CA VAL A 265 -5.47 10.79 5.84
C VAL A 265 -6.09 11.54 4.66
N CYS A 266 -6.93 12.54 4.90
CA CYS A 266 -7.44 13.42 3.83
C CYS A 266 -6.30 14.13 3.10
N GLY A 267 -5.29 14.61 3.82
CA GLY A 267 -4.06 15.15 3.24
C GLY A 267 -3.34 14.11 2.37
N MET A 268 -3.20 12.87 2.84
CA MET A 268 -2.62 11.77 2.06
C MET A 268 -3.39 11.54 0.75
N MET A 269 -4.71 11.52 0.80
CA MET A 269 -5.56 11.36 -0.39
C MET A 269 -5.35 12.50 -1.39
N ALA A 270 -5.33 13.74 -0.91
CA ALA A 270 -5.06 14.91 -1.74
C ALA A 270 -3.66 14.81 -2.37
N GLY A 271 -2.65 14.41 -1.60
CA GLY A 271 -1.28 14.22 -2.07
C GLY A 271 -1.16 13.19 -3.19
N ILE A 272 -1.77 12.02 -3.02
CA ILE A 272 -1.81 10.95 -4.03
C ILE A 272 -2.46 11.46 -5.33
N TRP A 273 -3.58 12.18 -5.20
CA TRP A 273 -4.30 12.73 -6.34
C TRP A 273 -3.51 13.82 -7.09
N ILE A 274 -2.85 14.72 -6.35
CA ILE A 274 -1.98 15.76 -6.90
C ILE A 274 -0.77 15.13 -7.58
N PHE A 275 -0.10 14.19 -6.91
CA PHE A 275 1.09 13.51 -7.42
C PHE A 275 0.85 12.87 -8.79
N GLY A 276 -0.24 12.12 -8.95
CA GLY A 276 -0.53 11.46 -10.21
C GLY A 276 -0.67 12.44 -11.39
N ARG A 277 -1.29 13.61 -11.15
CA ARG A 277 -1.42 14.65 -12.18
C ARG A 277 -0.10 15.36 -12.46
N LEU A 278 0.64 15.63 -11.41
CA LEU A 278 1.93 16.28 -11.50
C LEU A 278 2.93 15.42 -12.25
N ALA A 279 3.01 14.14 -11.90
CA ALA A 279 3.93 13.19 -12.52
C ALA A 279 3.64 12.97 -14.03
N ASP A 280 2.38 13.10 -14.46
CA ASP A 280 2.05 13.09 -15.90
C ASP A 280 2.44 14.41 -16.59
N ARG A 281 2.53 15.53 -15.86
CA ARG A 281 2.87 16.84 -16.42
C ARG A 281 4.37 17.12 -16.46
N ILE A 282 5.06 16.98 -15.33
CA ILE A 282 6.49 17.36 -15.19
C ILE A 282 7.45 16.17 -15.23
N GLY A 283 6.94 14.94 -15.15
CA GLY A 283 7.75 13.71 -15.13
C GLY A 283 7.73 13.02 -13.77
N ARG A 284 8.21 11.77 -13.76
CA ARG A 284 8.18 10.90 -12.57
C ARG A 284 9.21 11.38 -11.54
N LYS A 285 10.46 11.50 -11.97
CA LYS A 285 11.59 11.89 -11.13
C LYS A 285 11.44 13.28 -10.49
N PRO A 286 11.09 14.36 -11.21
CA PRO A 286 10.86 15.68 -10.62
C PRO A 286 9.71 15.67 -9.60
N SER A 287 8.66 14.89 -9.84
CA SER A 287 7.53 14.79 -8.92
C SER A 287 7.90 14.09 -7.62
N PHE A 288 8.68 13.00 -7.67
CA PHE A 288 9.22 12.36 -6.47
C PHE A 288 10.08 13.34 -5.67
N LEU A 289 11.04 14.03 -6.31
CA LEU A 289 11.90 14.99 -5.64
C LEU A 289 11.13 16.14 -4.97
N LEU A 290 10.09 16.66 -5.64
CA LEU A 290 9.24 17.71 -5.06
C LEU A 290 8.51 17.23 -3.81
N PHE A 291 7.94 16.03 -3.85
CA PHE A 291 7.20 15.46 -2.71
C PHE A 291 8.14 15.05 -1.58
N GLN A 292 9.32 14.52 -1.88
CA GLN A 292 10.36 14.20 -0.89
C GLN A 292 10.86 15.47 -0.18
N LEU A 293 11.09 16.56 -0.91
CA LEU A 293 11.45 17.85 -0.33
C LEU A 293 10.30 18.38 0.54
N GLY A 294 9.07 18.33 0.05
CA GLY A 294 7.89 18.70 0.81
C GLY A 294 7.72 17.84 2.09
N ALA A 295 8.04 16.55 2.03
CA ALA A 295 8.05 15.67 3.20
C ALA A 295 9.09 16.13 4.23
N VAL A 296 10.33 16.40 3.82
CA VAL A 296 11.38 16.92 4.72
C VAL A 296 10.92 18.20 5.42
N ILE A 297 10.41 19.16 4.64
CA ILE A 297 9.96 20.44 5.19
C ILE A 297 8.78 20.24 6.15
N SER A 298 7.76 19.48 5.75
CA SER A 298 6.56 19.28 6.56
C SER A 298 6.85 18.47 7.83
N ILE A 299 7.75 17.49 7.80
CA ILE A 299 8.20 16.72 8.95
C ILE A 299 8.91 17.62 9.96
N ILE A 300 9.88 18.42 9.51
CA ILE A 300 10.61 19.35 10.38
C ILE A 300 9.64 20.38 10.98
N THR A 301 8.78 20.97 10.19
CA THR A 301 7.76 21.92 10.67
C THR A 301 6.86 21.26 11.71
N TYR A 302 6.31 20.09 11.41
CA TYR A 302 5.40 19.37 12.32
C TYR A 302 6.06 19.03 13.65
N SER A 303 7.35 18.66 13.64
CA SER A 303 8.09 18.30 14.84
C SER A 303 8.30 19.46 15.83
N GLN A 304 8.18 20.71 15.36
CA GLN A 304 8.35 21.92 16.17
C GLN A 304 7.01 22.50 16.70
N LEU A 305 5.88 22.00 16.19
CA LEU A 305 4.57 22.53 16.55
C LEU A 305 4.10 21.97 17.89
N THR A 306 3.48 22.86 18.68
CA THR A 306 2.83 22.52 19.95
C THR A 306 1.37 22.95 20.00
N ASP A 307 0.96 23.90 19.17
CA ASP A 307 -0.43 24.33 19.06
C ASP A 307 -1.27 23.27 18.34
N PRO A 308 -2.36 22.78 18.95
CA PRO A 308 -3.22 21.76 18.35
C PRO A 308 -3.80 22.14 16.98
N THR A 309 -4.21 23.40 16.80
CA THR A 309 -4.81 23.84 15.52
C THR A 309 -3.78 23.89 14.41
N ALA A 310 -2.59 24.43 14.71
CA ALA A 310 -1.48 24.41 13.76
C ALA A 310 -1.06 22.98 13.39
N MET A 311 -1.05 22.06 14.36
CA MET A 311 -0.77 20.64 14.13
C MET A 311 -1.83 19.96 13.27
N LEU A 312 -3.10 20.32 13.39
CA LEU A 312 -4.16 19.80 12.53
C LEU A 312 -3.90 20.15 11.06
N VAL A 313 -3.63 21.40 10.77
CA VAL A 313 -3.35 21.89 9.42
C VAL A 313 -2.04 21.32 8.90
N ALA A 314 -0.98 21.37 9.70
CA ALA A 314 0.33 20.84 9.33
C ALA A 314 0.27 19.30 9.11
N GLY A 315 -0.59 18.59 9.86
CA GLY A 315 -0.83 17.15 9.69
C GLY A 315 -1.41 16.81 8.31
N ALA A 316 -2.28 17.66 7.75
CA ALA A 316 -2.77 17.48 6.40
C ALA A 316 -1.63 17.61 5.35
N PHE A 317 -0.76 18.62 5.49
CA PHE A 317 0.41 18.78 4.62
C PHE A 317 1.44 17.66 4.81
N LEU A 318 1.67 17.27 6.05
CA LEU A 318 2.53 16.11 6.37
C LEU A 318 2.03 14.85 5.64
N GLY A 319 0.75 14.53 5.78
CA GLY A 319 0.13 13.41 5.08
C GLY A 319 0.25 13.54 3.57
N MET A 320 0.00 14.73 3.03
CA MET A 320 0.05 15.03 1.60
C MET A 320 1.41 14.70 0.99
N PHE A 321 2.50 15.15 1.60
CA PHE A 321 3.83 14.94 1.06
C PHE A 321 4.40 13.57 1.38
N VAL A 322 4.23 13.08 2.61
CA VAL A 322 4.76 11.78 3.04
C VAL A 322 4.13 10.63 2.26
N ASN A 323 2.83 10.66 2.03
CA ASN A 323 2.14 9.53 1.37
C ASN A 323 1.72 9.80 -0.08
N GLY A 324 1.82 11.03 -0.56
CA GLY A 324 1.42 11.39 -1.92
C GLY A 324 2.19 10.62 -3.00
N MET A 325 3.44 10.28 -2.74
CA MET A 325 4.31 9.52 -3.65
C MET A 325 3.76 8.12 -3.99
N MET A 326 2.85 7.57 -3.17
CA MET A 326 2.13 6.33 -3.49
C MET A 326 1.44 6.38 -4.85
N GLY A 327 1.01 7.56 -5.29
CA GLY A 327 0.44 7.77 -6.62
C GLY A 327 1.39 7.54 -7.79
N GLY A 328 2.71 7.47 -7.55
CA GLY A 328 3.74 7.38 -8.59
C GLY A 328 4.40 6.02 -8.75
N TYR A 329 4.46 5.20 -7.69
CA TYR A 329 5.24 3.94 -7.73
C TYR A 329 4.76 2.97 -8.80
N GLY A 330 3.44 2.83 -8.98
CA GLY A 330 2.89 1.95 -9.99
C GLY A 330 3.33 2.33 -11.40
N ALA A 331 3.24 3.61 -11.76
CA ALA A 331 3.66 4.11 -13.08
C ALA A 331 5.17 3.97 -13.26
N LEU A 332 5.97 4.36 -12.26
CA LEU A 332 7.43 4.22 -12.29
C LEU A 332 7.85 2.77 -12.56
N MET A 333 7.30 1.82 -11.80
CA MET A 333 7.63 0.41 -11.97
C MET A 333 7.10 -0.17 -13.29
N ALA A 334 5.90 0.24 -13.74
CA ALA A 334 5.35 -0.24 -14.99
C ALA A 334 6.17 0.21 -16.22
N GLU A 335 6.73 1.41 -16.17
CA GLU A 335 7.55 1.98 -17.23
C GLU A 335 9.02 1.51 -17.19
N ALA A 336 9.49 1.06 -16.00
CA ALA A 336 10.85 0.56 -15.82
C ALA A 336 11.04 -0.88 -16.33
N TYR A 337 9.98 -1.72 -16.28
CA TYR A 337 10.10 -3.15 -16.56
C TYR A 337 9.21 -3.59 -17.72
N PRO A 338 9.63 -4.64 -18.48
CA PRO A 338 8.84 -5.20 -19.55
C PRO A 338 7.60 -5.91 -19.01
N THR A 339 6.62 -6.15 -19.88
CA THR A 339 5.33 -6.74 -19.52
C THR A 339 5.47 -8.09 -18.81
N GLU A 340 6.48 -8.90 -19.17
CA GLU A 340 6.76 -10.23 -18.61
C GLU A 340 7.21 -10.22 -17.14
N ALA A 341 7.70 -9.08 -16.66
CA ALA A 341 8.19 -8.93 -15.29
C ALA A 341 7.48 -7.81 -14.52
N ARG A 342 6.52 -7.12 -15.12
CA ARG A 342 5.91 -5.89 -14.58
C ARG A 342 5.18 -6.14 -13.27
N ALA A 343 4.31 -7.15 -13.21
CA ALA A 343 3.61 -7.46 -11.97
C ALA A 343 4.55 -8.05 -10.92
N THR A 344 5.52 -8.86 -11.32
CA THR A 344 6.60 -9.33 -10.44
C THR A 344 7.37 -8.15 -9.85
N ALA A 345 7.78 -7.19 -10.68
CA ALA A 345 8.50 -5.99 -10.21
C ALA A 345 7.66 -5.20 -9.19
N GLN A 346 6.40 -4.92 -9.51
CA GLN A 346 5.51 -4.15 -8.64
C GLN A 346 5.28 -4.85 -7.30
N ASN A 347 5.05 -6.16 -7.32
CA ASN A 347 4.84 -6.91 -6.09
C ASN A 347 6.13 -7.11 -5.29
N VAL A 348 7.22 -7.55 -5.93
CA VAL A 348 8.46 -7.88 -5.22
C VAL A 348 9.11 -6.63 -4.65
N LEU A 349 9.32 -5.60 -5.47
CA LEU A 349 10.04 -4.40 -5.02
C LEU A 349 9.22 -3.61 -3.99
N PHE A 350 7.89 -3.54 -4.16
CA PHE A 350 7.04 -2.87 -3.18
C PHE A 350 6.95 -3.64 -1.86
N ASN A 351 6.82 -4.97 -1.89
CA ASN A 351 6.75 -5.76 -0.66
C ASN A 351 8.10 -5.87 0.06
N LEU A 352 9.23 -5.84 -0.66
CA LEU A 352 10.55 -5.67 -0.03
C LEU A 352 10.61 -4.34 0.72
N GLY A 353 10.16 -3.25 0.10
CA GLY A 353 10.05 -1.96 0.77
C GLY A 353 9.11 -1.98 1.96
N ARG A 354 7.97 -2.68 1.86
CA ARG A 354 7.02 -2.86 2.97
C ARG A 354 7.64 -3.64 4.12
N ALA A 355 8.43 -4.68 3.84
CA ALA A 355 9.13 -5.45 4.87
C ALA A 355 10.12 -4.57 5.65
N VAL A 356 10.93 -3.76 4.95
CA VAL A 356 11.85 -2.79 5.59
C VAL A 356 11.07 -1.71 6.35
N GLY A 357 10.01 -1.18 5.74
CA GLY A 357 9.16 -0.14 6.33
C GLY A 357 8.43 -0.60 7.60
N GLY A 358 8.16 -1.89 7.72
CA GLY A 358 7.57 -2.50 8.92
C GLY A 358 8.37 -2.31 10.20
N PHE A 359 9.68 -1.99 10.10
CA PHE A 359 10.51 -1.62 11.24
C PHE A 359 10.32 -0.16 11.68
N GLY A 360 9.67 0.67 10.86
CA GLY A 360 9.45 2.10 11.17
C GLY A 360 8.86 2.35 12.55
N PRO A 361 7.74 1.72 12.93
CA PRO A 361 7.14 1.91 14.25
C PRO A 361 8.06 1.52 15.40
N VAL A 362 8.86 0.46 15.27
CA VAL A 362 9.80 0.00 16.29
C VAL A 362 10.92 1.03 16.47
N VAL A 363 11.49 1.51 15.38
CA VAL A 363 12.57 2.53 15.43
C VAL A 363 12.04 3.85 15.98
N VAL A 364 10.89 4.32 15.48
CA VAL A 364 10.25 5.54 16.01
C VAL A 364 9.96 5.39 17.51
N GLY A 365 9.40 4.26 17.92
CA GLY A 365 9.12 3.96 19.34
C GLY A 365 10.37 3.97 20.20
N ALA A 366 11.47 3.39 19.73
CA ALA A 366 12.74 3.40 20.44
C ALA A 366 13.30 4.84 20.61
N VAL A 367 13.21 5.66 19.54
CA VAL A 367 13.63 7.07 19.60
C VAL A 367 12.72 7.88 20.54
N VAL A 368 11.40 7.64 20.50
CA VAL A 368 10.44 8.28 21.43
C VAL A 368 10.78 7.94 22.87
N SER A 369 11.11 6.69 23.16
CA SER A 369 11.45 6.23 24.51
C SER A 369 12.79 6.78 25.01
N ALA A 370 13.76 6.95 24.11
CA ALA A 370 15.09 7.43 24.47
C ALA A 370 15.19 8.96 24.54
N TYR A 371 14.37 9.68 23.75
CA TYR A 371 14.45 11.15 23.65
C TYR A 371 13.07 11.79 23.78
N SER A 372 12.39 12.02 22.63
CA SER A 372 11.05 12.60 22.59
C SER A 372 10.34 12.26 21.28
N PHE A 373 9.02 12.49 21.23
CA PHE A 373 8.26 12.34 20.01
C PHE A 373 8.71 13.33 18.91
N SER A 374 8.97 14.59 19.27
CA SER A 374 9.44 15.62 18.33
C SER A 374 10.75 15.21 17.66
N ILE A 375 11.70 14.68 18.41
CA ILE A 375 12.98 14.17 17.88
C ILE A 375 12.73 12.94 16.98
N ALA A 376 11.85 12.03 17.39
CA ALA A 376 11.52 10.85 16.59
C ALA A 376 10.87 11.20 15.24
N ILE A 377 9.98 12.18 15.23
CA ILE A 377 9.41 12.69 13.97
C ILE A 377 10.48 13.40 13.15
N ALA A 378 11.27 14.30 13.75
CA ALA A 378 12.34 15.00 13.04
C ALA A 378 13.36 14.04 12.40
N PHE A 379 13.65 12.91 13.06
CA PHE A 379 14.52 11.85 12.53
C PHE A 379 14.01 11.31 11.18
N LEU A 380 12.68 11.24 10.97
CA LEU A 380 12.12 10.79 9.69
C LEU A 380 12.52 11.70 8.52
N ALA A 381 12.85 12.99 8.77
CA ALA A 381 13.33 13.86 7.71
C ALA A 381 14.64 13.35 7.09
N VAL A 382 15.50 12.73 7.88
CA VAL A 382 16.78 12.17 7.40
C VAL A 382 16.57 11.06 6.38
N ILE A 383 15.60 10.17 6.62
CA ILE A 383 15.32 9.08 5.66
C ILE A 383 14.76 9.61 4.33
N TYR A 384 14.00 10.72 4.35
CA TYR A 384 13.53 11.35 3.10
C TYR A 384 14.67 12.08 2.35
N VAL A 385 15.68 12.58 3.05
CA VAL A 385 16.91 13.08 2.39
C VAL A 385 17.65 11.93 1.69
N ILE A 386 17.76 10.77 2.34
CA ILE A 386 18.33 9.56 1.72
C ILE A 386 17.51 9.16 0.49
N ASP A 387 16.20 9.25 0.58
CA ASP A 387 15.27 8.97 -0.51
C ASP A 387 15.48 9.92 -1.71
N MET A 388 15.68 11.22 -1.46
CA MET A 388 16.02 12.20 -2.49
C MET A 388 17.33 11.84 -3.20
N VAL A 389 18.36 11.49 -2.44
CA VAL A 389 19.67 11.05 -2.99
C VAL A 389 19.47 9.80 -3.86
N ALA A 390 18.73 8.79 -3.38
CA ALA A 390 18.42 7.59 -4.15
C ALA A 390 17.64 7.94 -5.44
N THR A 391 16.66 8.84 -5.36
CA THR A 391 15.91 9.29 -6.53
C THR A 391 16.81 9.96 -7.57
N VAL A 392 17.72 10.84 -7.14
CA VAL A 392 18.62 11.54 -8.05
C VAL A 392 19.57 10.57 -8.78
N PHE A 393 20.15 9.62 -8.06
CA PHE A 393 21.23 8.78 -8.61
C PHE A 393 20.74 7.43 -9.17
N LEU A 394 19.64 6.87 -8.68
CA LEU A 394 19.20 5.51 -9.01
C LEU A 394 17.95 5.46 -9.90
N VAL A 395 17.10 6.50 -9.87
CA VAL A 395 15.83 6.49 -10.61
C VAL A 395 15.97 7.29 -11.90
N PRO A 396 15.73 6.68 -13.08
CA PRO A 396 15.69 7.41 -14.36
C PRO A 396 14.37 8.17 -14.52
N GLU A 397 14.38 9.19 -15.39
CA GLU A 397 13.11 9.77 -15.86
C GLU A 397 12.52 8.87 -16.96
N LEU A 398 11.25 8.50 -16.78
CA LEU A 398 10.56 7.55 -17.66
C LEU A 398 9.26 8.11 -18.25
N LYS A 399 9.05 9.43 -18.15
CA LYS A 399 7.82 10.08 -18.63
C LYS A 399 7.55 9.75 -20.10
N GLY A 400 6.36 9.20 -20.36
CA GLY A 400 5.89 8.94 -21.72
C GLY A 400 6.52 7.73 -22.40
N LYS A 401 7.32 6.93 -21.70
CA LYS A 401 7.87 5.69 -22.23
C LYS A 401 6.72 4.71 -22.54
N GLU A 402 6.68 4.19 -23.75
CA GLU A 402 5.73 3.14 -24.12
C GLU A 402 6.06 1.83 -23.39
N LEU A 403 5.02 1.06 -23.09
CA LEU A 403 5.20 -0.24 -22.45
C LEU A 403 5.73 -1.25 -23.47
N SER A 404 6.85 -1.85 -23.14
CA SER A 404 7.45 -2.93 -23.93
C SER A 404 6.94 -4.28 -23.50
#